data_c2a10144a4f2cb1cfbc52361e1e23f47
#
_entry.id   c2a10144a4f2cb1cfbc52361e1e23f47
#
_cell.length_a   1.000
_cell.length_b   1.000
_cell.length_c   1.000
_cell.angle_alpha   90.00
_cell.angle_beta   90.00
_cell.angle_gamma   90.00
#
_symmetry.space_group_name_H-M   'P 1'
#
loop_
_entity.id
_entity.type
_entity.pdbx_description
1 polymer ?
#
loop_
_entity_poly.entity_id
_entity_poly.type
_entity_poly.pdbx_seq_one_letter_code
_entity_poly.pdbx_strand_id
1 'polypeptide(L)'
;MATAQKRAEGAAKLRRDFPRGLTPEAAIAAVQDAAIATFRDTGKWPATFAKDAAKAHAEAVVWEAEIVALRSAEDRLKFEAEDIRDTVAPDVLAHLGGRLDEILTAAKSASAALGDVTTAEGAIDAGGDALDAWRRLTGLVSDLRNVRAAQWAVLRSVSFDDDRARMRTWIDEGHGEVRGIRLDDVPEHVKAAVRNQSYSIAQLVWLAHSGAAYVPTSVDDLASHVAASVEPLSYTDSGRVADISPIVTPLPAPTPAQIYPHSTTPNLDKSKPRPAPPKPTAVVSDREAVTVF
;
A
#
# COMPACT_ATOMS: atom_id res chain seq x y z
N MET A 1 -15.78 -1.22 2.32
CA MET A 1 -14.48 -1.69 1.82
C MET A 1 -14.58 -2.62 0.62
N ALA A 2 -15.10 -3.82 0.72
CA ALA A 2 -15.13 -4.80 -0.40
C ALA A 2 -15.80 -4.27 -1.68
N THR A 3 -16.81 -3.41 -1.59
CA THR A 3 -17.51 -2.83 -2.76
C THR A 3 -16.66 -1.79 -3.48
N ALA A 4 -15.96 -0.90 -2.75
CA ALA A 4 -15.08 0.11 -3.34
C ALA A 4 -13.89 -0.55 -4.04
N GLN A 5 -13.26 -1.52 -3.38
CA GLN A 5 -12.18 -2.32 -3.96
C GLN A 5 -12.61 -3.02 -5.25
N LYS A 6 -13.79 -3.66 -5.28
CA LYS A 6 -14.33 -4.30 -6.49
C LYS A 6 -14.60 -3.31 -7.62
N ARG A 7 -15.03 -2.07 -7.30
CA ARG A 7 -15.23 -1.02 -8.31
C ARG A 7 -13.90 -0.59 -8.92
N ALA A 8 -12.86 -0.39 -8.09
CA ALA A 8 -11.53 -0.04 -8.56
C ALA A 8 -10.93 -1.14 -9.46
N GLU A 9 -11.03 -2.40 -9.04
CA GLU A 9 -10.60 -3.56 -9.85
C GLU A 9 -11.39 -3.69 -11.15
N GLY A 10 -12.69 -3.39 -11.12
CA GLY A 10 -13.56 -3.36 -12.30
C GLY A 10 -13.13 -2.30 -13.31
N ALA A 11 -12.83 -1.08 -12.84
CA ALA A 11 -12.32 -0.01 -13.69
C ALA A 11 -10.95 -0.34 -14.30
N ALA A 12 -10.03 -0.89 -13.49
CA ALA A 12 -8.73 -1.34 -13.96
C ALA A 12 -8.85 -2.46 -15.02
N LYS A 13 -9.82 -3.36 -14.87
CA LYS A 13 -10.12 -4.39 -15.86
C LYS A 13 -10.65 -3.77 -17.14
N LEU A 14 -11.64 -2.88 -17.06
CA LEU A 14 -12.20 -2.20 -18.23
C LEU A 14 -11.11 -1.47 -19.01
N ARG A 15 -10.21 -0.73 -18.34
CA ARG A 15 -9.09 -0.05 -19.00
C ARG A 15 -8.12 -1.05 -19.67
N ARG A 16 -7.82 -2.17 -19.03
CA ARG A 16 -6.92 -3.21 -19.57
C ARG A 16 -7.51 -3.89 -20.79
N ASP A 17 -8.81 -4.17 -20.77
CA ASP A 17 -9.53 -4.86 -21.82
C ASP A 17 -9.98 -3.90 -22.94
N PHE A 18 -9.77 -2.58 -22.75
CA PHE A 18 -10.12 -1.58 -23.73
C PHE A 18 -9.30 -1.77 -25.03
N PRO A 19 -9.92 -1.76 -26.21
CA PRO A 19 -9.23 -1.98 -27.46
C PRO A 19 -8.07 -1.01 -27.66
N ARG A 20 -6.96 -1.50 -28.20
CA ARG A 20 -5.83 -0.65 -28.56
C ARG A 20 -6.21 0.21 -29.78
N GLY A 21 -6.06 1.52 -29.66
CA GLY A 21 -6.25 2.46 -30.74
C GLY A 21 -4.95 3.19 -31.07
N LEU A 22 -5.01 3.99 -32.11
CA LEU A 22 -3.93 4.90 -32.50
C LEU A 22 -4.21 6.29 -31.93
N THR A 23 -3.15 7.05 -31.66
CA THR A 23 -3.31 8.49 -31.42
C THR A 23 -3.79 9.20 -32.69
N PRO A 24 -4.42 10.39 -32.59
CA PRO A 24 -4.88 11.14 -33.77
C PRO A 24 -3.78 11.36 -34.83
N GLU A 25 -2.56 11.66 -34.39
CA GLU A 25 -1.41 11.85 -35.26
C GLU A 25 -1.01 10.54 -35.95
N ALA A 26 -0.95 9.43 -35.20
CA ALA A 26 -0.59 8.13 -35.75
C ALA A 26 -1.66 7.59 -36.74
N ALA A 27 -2.94 7.90 -36.47
CA ALA A 27 -4.05 7.55 -37.35
C ALA A 27 -3.96 8.28 -38.70
N ILE A 28 -3.65 9.58 -38.69
CA ILE A 28 -3.41 10.36 -39.91
C ILE A 28 -2.18 9.83 -40.66
N ALA A 29 -1.08 9.58 -39.93
CA ALA A 29 0.15 9.06 -40.55
C ALA A 29 -0.09 7.71 -41.23
N ALA A 30 -0.84 6.81 -40.65
CA ALA A 30 -1.20 5.53 -41.22
C ALA A 30 -1.97 5.68 -42.58
N VAL A 31 -2.94 6.62 -42.62
CA VAL A 31 -3.70 6.93 -43.85
C VAL A 31 -2.78 7.56 -44.92
N GLN A 32 -1.86 8.43 -44.48
CA GLN A 32 -0.87 9.05 -45.38
C GLN A 32 0.09 8.00 -45.97
N ASP A 33 0.58 7.08 -45.17
CA ASP A 33 1.47 6.01 -45.66
C ASP A 33 0.75 5.10 -46.66
N ALA A 34 -0.52 4.76 -46.40
CA ALA A 34 -1.35 4.00 -47.32
C ALA A 34 -1.57 4.74 -48.67
N ALA A 35 -1.79 6.06 -48.61
CA ALA A 35 -1.96 6.89 -49.80
C ALA A 35 -0.66 6.99 -50.61
N ILE A 36 0.50 7.10 -49.95
CA ILE A 36 1.81 7.11 -50.60
C ILE A 36 2.09 5.76 -51.26
N ALA A 37 1.77 4.65 -50.61
CA ALA A 37 1.89 3.32 -51.19
C ALA A 37 1.04 3.19 -52.48
N THR A 38 -0.23 3.60 -52.40
CA THR A 38 -1.14 3.60 -53.56
C THR A 38 -0.61 4.47 -54.71
N PHE A 39 -0.05 5.64 -54.40
CA PHE A 39 0.54 6.52 -55.43
C PHE A 39 1.77 5.89 -56.09
N ARG A 40 2.63 5.20 -55.32
CA ARG A 40 3.79 4.48 -55.86
C ARG A 40 3.37 3.36 -56.83
N ASP A 41 2.29 2.63 -56.48
CA ASP A 41 1.85 1.49 -57.26
C ASP A 41 1.07 1.90 -58.54
N THR A 42 0.28 2.95 -58.44
CA THR A 42 -0.68 3.33 -59.49
C THR A 42 -0.35 4.64 -60.24
N GLY A 43 0.55 5.45 -59.71
CA GLY A 43 0.83 6.80 -60.18
C GLY A 43 -0.31 7.80 -59.92
N LYS A 44 -1.34 7.41 -59.15
CA LYS A 44 -2.51 8.26 -58.90
C LYS A 44 -2.71 8.46 -57.41
N TRP A 45 -2.93 9.71 -56.98
CA TRP A 45 -3.27 10.02 -55.61
C TRP A 45 -4.70 9.60 -55.29
N PRO A 46 -5.00 8.95 -54.14
CA PRO A 46 -6.34 8.53 -53.79
C PRO A 46 -7.28 9.74 -53.61
N ALA A 47 -8.37 9.78 -54.38
CA ALA A 47 -9.35 10.86 -54.28
C ALA A 47 -10.07 10.91 -52.91
N THR A 48 -10.08 9.80 -52.18
CA THR A 48 -10.72 9.66 -50.85
C THR A 48 -9.81 10.06 -49.71
N PHE A 49 -8.51 10.37 -49.96
CA PHE A 49 -7.52 10.63 -48.91
C PHE A 49 -8.01 11.58 -47.80
N ALA A 50 -8.56 12.75 -48.16
CA ALA A 50 -8.99 13.73 -47.19
C ALA A 50 -10.13 13.22 -46.31
N LYS A 51 -11.08 12.47 -46.88
CA LYS A 51 -12.19 11.85 -46.18
C LYS A 51 -11.71 10.75 -45.22
N ASP A 52 -10.80 9.91 -45.70
CA ASP A 52 -10.27 8.80 -44.91
C ASP A 52 -9.39 9.29 -43.74
N ALA A 53 -8.59 10.33 -43.97
CA ALA A 53 -7.79 10.97 -42.96
C ALA A 53 -8.68 11.65 -41.86
N ALA A 54 -9.72 12.37 -42.29
CA ALA A 54 -10.66 13.00 -41.35
C ALA A 54 -11.43 11.95 -40.50
N LYS A 55 -11.83 10.84 -41.13
CA LYS A 55 -12.49 9.72 -40.42
C LYS A 55 -11.56 9.08 -39.40
N ALA A 56 -10.34 8.71 -39.82
CA ALA A 56 -9.35 8.10 -38.94
C ALA A 56 -8.98 9.00 -37.77
N HIS A 57 -8.83 10.30 -38.02
CA HIS A 57 -8.61 11.29 -36.96
C HIS A 57 -9.78 11.34 -35.96
N ALA A 58 -11.02 11.44 -36.45
CA ALA A 58 -12.19 11.50 -35.58
C ALA A 58 -12.35 10.24 -34.70
N GLU A 59 -12.14 9.06 -35.27
CA GLU A 59 -12.18 7.79 -34.52
C GLU A 59 -11.07 7.73 -33.47
N ALA A 60 -9.87 8.21 -33.78
CA ALA A 60 -8.74 8.25 -32.85
C ALA A 60 -8.98 9.26 -31.70
N VAL A 61 -9.57 10.42 -31.98
CA VAL A 61 -9.96 11.40 -30.93
C VAL A 61 -10.98 10.80 -29.96
N VAL A 62 -12.00 10.10 -30.48
CA VAL A 62 -12.99 9.42 -29.61
C VAL A 62 -12.30 8.37 -28.76
N TRP A 63 -11.44 7.53 -29.33
CA TRP A 63 -10.68 6.53 -28.59
C TRP A 63 -9.81 7.15 -27.50
N GLU A 64 -9.10 8.23 -27.81
CA GLU A 64 -8.24 8.93 -26.85
C GLU A 64 -9.06 9.51 -25.68
N ALA A 65 -10.20 10.11 -25.98
CA ALA A 65 -11.09 10.64 -24.95
C ALA A 65 -11.61 9.53 -24.01
N GLU A 66 -11.99 8.38 -24.56
CA GLU A 66 -12.46 7.24 -23.78
C GLU A 66 -11.34 6.64 -22.91
N ILE A 67 -10.14 6.46 -23.41
CA ILE A 67 -9.02 5.91 -22.61
C ILE A 67 -8.59 6.87 -21.50
N VAL A 68 -8.63 8.19 -21.73
CA VAL A 68 -8.38 9.21 -20.71
C VAL A 68 -9.46 9.17 -19.64
N ALA A 69 -10.75 9.06 -20.02
CA ALA A 69 -11.85 8.95 -19.09
C ALA A 69 -11.75 7.67 -18.23
N LEU A 70 -11.40 6.52 -18.83
CA LEU A 70 -11.20 5.26 -18.11
C LEU A 70 -10.05 5.33 -17.11
N ARG A 71 -8.92 5.98 -17.47
CA ARG A 71 -7.79 6.21 -16.55
C ARG A 71 -8.24 7.07 -15.37
N SER A 72 -8.91 8.19 -15.65
CA SER A 72 -9.40 9.07 -14.59
C SER A 72 -10.41 8.38 -13.66
N ALA A 73 -11.27 7.52 -14.20
CA ALA A 73 -12.21 6.74 -13.40
C ALA A 73 -11.48 5.70 -12.53
N GLU A 74 -10.48 4.99 -13.08
CA GLU A 74 -9.63 4.05 -12.33
C GLU A 74 -8.95 4.74 -11.15
N ASP A 75 -8.27 5.87 -11.42
CA ASP A 75 -7.55 6.62 -10.38
C ASP A 75 -8.49 7.11 -9.28
N ARG A 76 -9.65 7.68 -9.63
CA ARG A 76 -10.64 8.14 -8.64
C ARG A 76 -11.16 7.01 -7.78
N LEU A 77 -11.51 5.86 -8.37
CA LEU A 77 -12.04 4.72 -7.63
C LEU A 77 -10.95 4.06 -6.76
N LYS A 78 -9.70 4.10 -7.21
CA LYS A 78 -8.56 3.65 -6.41
C LYS A 78 -8.39 4.54 -5.18
N PHE A 79 -8.36 5.86 -5.34
CA PHE A 79 -8.27 6.81 -4.23
C PHE A 79 -9.46 6.68 -3.26
N GLU A 80 -10.70 6.51 -3.77
CA GLU A 80 -11.86 6.27 -2.92
C GLU A 80 -11.70 4.99 -2.08
N ALA A 81 -11.18 3.91 -2.68
CA ALA A 81 -10.95 2.66 -1.97
C ALA A 81 -9.83 2.77 -0.92
N GLU A 82 -8.79 3.56 -1.20
CA GLU A 82 -7.70 3.86 -0.26
C GLU A 82 -8.21 4.70 0.91
N ASP A 83 -8.94 5.78 0.65
CA ASP A 83 -9.51 6.67 1.68
C ASP A 83 -10.45 5.91 2.65
N ILE A 84 -11.36 5.08 2.09
CA ILE A 84 -12.23 4.22 2.93
C ILE A 84 -11.40 3.27 3.78
N ARG A 85 -10.32 2.72 3.26
CA ARG A 85 -9.45 1.78 3.97
C ARG A 85 -8.75 2.48 5.14
N ASP A 86 -8.16 3.65 4.86
CA ASP A 86 -7.44 4.43 5.85
C ASP A 86 -8.38 4.91 6.97
N THR A 87 -9.60 5.32 6.61
CA THR A 87 -10.63 5.73 7.56
C THR A 87 -11.10 4.57 8.46
N VAL A 88 -11.23 3.35 7.93
CA VAL A 88 -11.78 2.20 8.66
C VAL A 88 -10.72 1.40 9.42
N ALA A 89 -9.46 1.49 9.02
CA ALA A 89 -8.39 0.68 9.61
C ALA A 89 -8.23 0.85 11.12
N PRO A 90 -8.28 2.06 11.72
CA PRO A 90 -8.19 2.23 13.17
C PRO A 90 -9.30 1.51 13.91
N ASP A 91 -10.54 1.55 13.43
CA ASP A 91 -11.68 0.87 14.05
C ASP A 91 -11.53 -0.65 13.99
N VAL A 92 -11.01 -1.18 12.85
CA VAL A 92 -10.73 -2.61 12.73
C VAL A 92 -9.62 -3.02 13.68
N LEU A 93 -8.55 -2.25 13.80
CA LEU A 93 -7.45 -2.53 14.73
C LEU A 93 -7.92 -2.47 16.19
N ALA A 94 -8.75 -1.50 16.55
CA ALA A 94 -9.36 -1.42 17.87
C ALA A 94 -10.25 -2.65 18.18
N HIS A 95 -11.06 -3.08 17.19
CA HIS A 95 -11.85 -4.32 17.34
C HIS A 95 -10.96 -5.54 17.54
N LEU A 96 -9.86 -5.66 16.78
CA LEU A 96 -8.90 -6.76 16.95
C LEU A 96 -8.22 -6.72 18.32
N GLY A 97 -7.96 -5.52 18.86
CA GLY A 97 -7.49 -5.34 20.25
C GLY A 97 -8.47 -5.91 21.28
N GLY A 98 -9.75 -5.56 21.16
CA GLY A 98 -10.80 -6.13 22.02
C GLY A 98 -10.91 -7.66 21.91
N ARG A 99 -10.81 -8.20 20.69
CA ARG A 99 -10.78 -9.66 20.47
C ARG A 99 -9.56 -10.32 21.10
N LEU A 100 -8.39 -9.68 21.04
CA LEU A 100 -7.19 -10.17 21.70
C LEU A 100 -7.40 -10.23 23.23
N ASP A 101 -7.95 -9.20 23.84
CA ASP A 101 -8.22 -9.14 25.27
C ASP A 101 -9.18 -10.26 25.72
N GLU A 102 -10.22 -10.55 24.94
CA GLU A 102 -11.13 -11.66 25.19
C GLU A 102 -10.40 -13.02 25.16
N ILE A 103 -9.55 -13.23 24.16
CA ILE A 103 -8.73 -14.44 24.03
C ILE A 103 -7.79 -14.61 25.22
N LEU A 104 -7.09 -13.53 25.61
CA LEU A 104 -6.15 -13.55 26.74
C LEU A 104 -6.86 -13.80 28.08
N THR A 105 -8.04 -13.20 28.28
CA THR A 105 -8.85 -13.43 29.47
C THR A 105 -9.31 -14.89 29.54
N ALA A 106 -9.78 -15.45 28.43
CA ALA A 106 -10.17 -16.83 28.35
C ALA A 106 -8.98 -17.80 28.52
N ALA A 107 -7.82 -17.46 27.99
CA ALA A 107 -6.59 -18.24 28.13
C ALA A 107 -6.09 -18.24 29.59
N LYS A 108 -6.15 -17.08 30.26
CA LYS A 108 -5.78 -16.97 31.68
C LYS A 108 -6.67 -17.85 32.57
N SER A 109 -7.98 -17.87 32.29
CA SER A 109 -8.92 -18.74 33.01
C SER A 109 -8.67 -20.23 32.73
N ALA A 110 -8.43 -20.61 31.48
CA ALA A 110 -8.17 -21.99 31.10
C ALA A 110 -6.81 -22.48 31.62
N SER A 111 -5.77 -21.63 31.63
CA SER A 111 -4.47 -22.00 32.19
C SER A 111 -4.52 -22.27 33.69
N ALA A 112 -5.37 -21.56 34.44
CA ALA A 112 -5.56 -21.81 35.86
C ALA A 112 -6.17 -23.22 36.11
N ALA A 113 -7.09 -23.68 35.26
CA ALA A 113 -7.66 -25.03 35.33
C ALA A 113 -6.69 -26.13 34.84
N LEU A 114 -5.69 -25.75 33.99
CA LEU A 114 -4.68 -26.68 33.52
C LEU A 114 -3.63 -27.03 34.60
N GLY A 115 -3.38 -26.13 35.53
CA GLY A 115 -2.37 -26.30 36.59
C GLY A 115 -0.96 -26.49 36.04
N ASP A 116 -0.25 -27.54 36.49
CA ASP A 116 1.13 -27.83 36.08
C ASP A 116 1.22 -28.67 34.81
N VAL A 117 0.11 -28.95 34.12
CA VAL A 117 0.09 -29.73 32.92
C VAL A 117 0.64 -28.89 31.74
N THR A 118 1.69 -29.37 31.09
CA THR A 118 2.37 -28.67 29.99
C THR A 118 2.29 -29.38 28.63
N THR A 119 1.74 -30.61 28.60
CA THR A 119 1.65 -31.43 27.39
C THR A 119 0.22 -31.95 27.18
N ALA A 120 -0.09 -32.33 25.94
CA ALA A 120 -1.35 -32.93 25.58
C ALA A 120 -1.57 -34.27 26.28
N GLU A 121 -0.52 -35.09 26.35
CA GLU A 121 -0.53 -36.38 27.05
C GLU A 121 -0.81 -36.21 28.54
N GLY A 122 -0.13 -35.24 29.17
CA GLY A 122 -0.39 -34.91 30.57
C GLY A 122 -1.83 -34.45 30.83
N ALA A 123 -2.45 -33.74 29.90
CA ALA A 123 -3.84 -33.34 29.99
C ALA A 123 -4.81 -34.55 29.85
N ILE A 124 -4.46 -35.51 29.00
CA ILE A 124 -5.24 -36.77 28.86
C ILE A 124 -5.11 -37.57 30.15
N ASP A 125 -3.93 -37.72 30.70
CA ASP A 125 -3.68 -38.49 31.92
C ASP A 125 -4.35 -37.85 33.15
N ALA A 126 -4.38 -36.54 33.25
CA ALA A 126 -5.07 -35.83 34.28
C ALA A 126 -6.60 -35.89 34.16
N GLY A 127 -7.08 -35.99 32.91
CA GLY A 127 -8.52 -36.08 32.58
C GLY A 127 -9.35 -34.85 32.99
N GLY A 128 -10.68 -34.99 32.96
CA GLY A 128 -11.62 -33.97 33.47
C GLY A 128 -11.32 -32.54 33.01
N ASP A 129 -11.26 -31.62 33.98
CA ASP A 129 -11.11 -30.18 33.77
C ASP A 129 -9.78 -29.83 33.04
N ALA A 130 -8.71 -30.59 33.28
CA ALA A 130 -7.41 -30.36 32.64
C ALA A 130 -7.49 -30.64 31.12
N LEU A 131 -8.15 -31.71 30.70
CA LEU A 131 -8.35 -32.05 29.30
C LEU A 131 -9.22 -31.01 28.59
N ASP A 132 -10.27 -30.55 29.22
CA ASP A 132 -11.16 -29.52 28.65
C ASP A 132 -10.44 -28.17 28.57
N ALA A 133 -9.63 -27.82 29.57
CA ALA A 133 -8.78 -26.63 29.56
C ALA A 133 -7.76 -26.69 28.39
N TRP A 134 -7.10 -27.82 28.17
CA TRP A 134 -6.19 -28.04 27.05
C TRP A 134 -6.86 -27.85 25.69
N ARG A 135 -8.04 -28.46 25.50
CA ARG A 135 -8.83 -28.32 24.27
C ARG A 135 -9.21 -26.85 24.03
N ARG A 136 -9.65 -26.17 25.08
CA ARG A 136 -10.01 -24.74 25.02
C ARG A 136 -8.79 -23.89 24.63
N LEU A 137 -7.63 -24.09 25.25
CA LEU A 137 -6.40 -23.38 24.89
C LEU A 137 -5.98 -23.65 23.44
N THR A 138 -6.11 -24.89 22.95
CA THR A 138 -5.84 -25.23 21.55
C THR A 138 -6.73 -24.42 20.59
N GLY A 139 -8.01 -24.26 20.89
CA GLY A 139 -8.92 -23.41 20.12
C GLY A 139 -8.49 -21.93 20.14
N LEU A 140 -8.17 -21.40 21.33
CA LEU A 140 -7.73 -20.02 21.51
C LEU A 140 -6.41 -19.71 20.80
N VAL A 141 -5.50 -20.66 20.64
CA VAL A 141 -4.30 -20.50 19.80
C VAL A 141 -4.66 -20.23 18.32
N SER A 142 -5.69 -20.91 17.81
CA SER A 142 -6.19 -20.65 16.46
C SER A 142 -6.81 -19.26 16.34
N ASP A 143 -7.56 -18.84 17.34
CA ASP A 143 -8.14 -17.48 17.40
C ASP A 143 -7.05 -16.40 17.48
N LEU A 144 -6.03 -16.60 18.32
CA LEU A 144 -4.86 -15.71 18.39
C LEU A 144 -4.19 -15.56 17.01
N ARG A 145 -3.97 -16.68 16.32
CA ARG A 145 -3.40 -16.68 14.96
C ARG A 145 -4.24 -15.85 14.00
N ASN A 146 -5.56 -16.01 14.04
CA ASN A 146 -6.48 -15.27 13.17
C ASN A 146 -6.44 -13.76 13.47
N VAL A 147 -6.43 -13.36 14.75
CA VAL A 147 -6.30 -11.95 15.15
C VAL A 147 -4.98 -11.38 14.64
N ARG A 148 -3.85 -12.08 14.81
CA ARG A 148 -2.55 -11.62 14.34
C ARG A 148 -2.47 -11.54 12.82
N ALA A 149 -3.00 -12.52 12.11
CA ALA A 149 -3.08 -12.48 10.65
C ALA A 149 -3.91 -11.29 10.14
N ALA A 150 -5.05 -11.02 10.76
CA ALA A 150 -5.91 -9.88 10.45
C ALA A 150 -5.22 -8.54 10.76
N GLN A 151 -4.58 -8.39 11.94
CA GLN A 151 -3.79 -7.23 12.32
C GLN A 151 -2.75 -6.87 11.24
N TRP A 152 -1.94 -7.86 10.84
CA TRP A 152 -0.92 -7.63 9.84
C TRP A 152 -1.48 -7.37 8.44
N ALA A 153 -2.62 -7.96 8.10
CA ALA A 153 -3.32 -7.67 6.84
C ALA A 153 -3.80 -6.21 6.80
N VAL A 154 -4.37 -5.70 7.88
CA VAL A 154 -4.83 -4.30 7.99
C VAL A 154 -3.63 -3.35 7.91
N LEU A 155 -2.61 -3.52 8.75
CA LEU A 155 -1.42 -2.65 8.77
C LEU A 155 -0.74 -2.59 7.38
N ARG A 156 -0.56 -3.75 6.72
CA ARG A 156 0.01 -3.79 5.36
C ARG A 156 -0.87 -3.10 4.33
N SER A 157 -2.18 -3.11 4.52
CA SER A 157 -3.10 -2.52 3.56
C SER A 157 -3.09 -0.99 3.57
N VAL A 158 -2.74 -0.36 4.69
CA VAL A 158 -2.67 1.10 4.88
C VAL A 158 -1.23 1.63 4.85
N SER A 159 -0.24 0.77 4.63
CA SER A 159 1.17 1.16 4.58
C SER A 159 1.59 1.55 3.17
N PHE A 160 2.45 2.55 3.05
CA PHE A 160 3.17 2.86 1.81
C PHE A 160 4.19 1.76 1.48
N ASP A 161 4.66 1.71 0.24
CA ASP A 161 5.57 0.65 -0.22
C ASP A 161 6.89 0.60 0.57
N ASP A 162 7.44 1.76 0.94
CA ASP A 162 8.65 1.86 1.76
C ASP A 162 8.42 1.32 3.18
N ASP A 163 7.23 1.51 3.74
CA ASP A 163 6.86 1.01 5.06
C ASP A 163 6.60 -0.49 5.05
N ARG A 164 6.13 -1.05 3.93
CA ARG A 164 5.91 -2.50 3.80
C ARG A 164 7.20 -3.31 3.94
N ALA A 165 8.32 -2.80 3.44
CA ALA A 165 9.61 -3.45 3.60
C ALA A 165 10.04 -3.43 5.07
N ARG A 166 9.95 -2.26 5.74
CA ARG A 166 10.23 -2.10 7.18
C ARG A 166 9.31 -2.97 8.04
N MET A 167 8.02 -3.03 7.71
CA MET A 167 7.05 -3.83 8.44
C MET A 167 7.37 -5.32 8.41
N ARG A 168 7.93 -5.83 7.29
CA ARG A 168 8.41 -7.23 7.24
C ARG A 168 9.50 -7.47 8.28
N THR A 169 10.49 -6.59 8.37
CA THR A 169 11.54 -6.66 9.39
C THR A 169 10.94 -6.62 10.81
N TRP A 170 10.01 -5.72 11.07
CA TRP A 170 9.36 -5.63 12.39
C TRP A 170 8.59 -6.89 12.77
N ILE A 171 7.94 -7.54 11.81
CA ILE A 171 7.28 -8.84 12.02
C ILE A 171 8.30 -9.91 12.36
N ASP A 172 9.38 -10.00 11.57
CA ASP A 172 10.42 -11.02 11.73
C ASP A 172 11.19 -10.84 13.06
N GLU A 173 11.28 -9.61 13.54
CA GLU A 173 11.87 -9.26 14.85
C GLU A 173 10.88 -9.42 16.02
N GLY A 174 9.60 -9.69 15.74
CA GLY A 174 8.55 -9.90 16.75
C GLY A 174 7.95 -8.61 17.31
N HIS A 175 8.22 -7.46 16.71
CA HIS A 175 7.53 -6.22 17.04
C HIS A 175 6.04 -6.29 16.65
N GLY A 176 5.19 -5.52 17.36
CA GLY A 176 3.76 -5.47 17.09
C GLY A 176 2.93 -6.59 17.73
N GLU A 177 3.56 -7.51 18.44
CA GLU A 177 2.85 -8.53 19.24
C GLU A 177 2.94 -8.29 20.74
N VAL A 178 4.05 -7.70 21.19
CA VAL A 178 4.30 -7.39 22.59
C VAL A 178 4.69 -5.93 22.77
N ARG A 179 4.25 -5.32 23.90
CA ARG A 179 4.57 -3.95 24.27
C ARG A 179 4.98 -3.88 25.74
N GLY A 180 5.90 -2.96 26.08
CA GLY A 180 6.30 -2.72 27.48
C GLY A 180 7.28 -3.75 28.04
N ILE A 181 7.71 -4.73 27.26
CA ILE A 181 8.73 -5.72 27.61
C ILE A 181 9.80 -5.67 26.53
N ARG A 182 11.08 -5.70 26.96
CA ARG A 182 12.19 -5.83 25.99
C ARG A 182 12.12 -7.23 25.38
N LEU A 183 12.34 -7.31 24.06
CA LEU A 183 12.36 -8.61 23.39
C LEU A 183 13.41 -9.58 23.97
N ASP A 184 14.48 -9.04 24.55
CA ASP A 184 15.51 -9.86 25.22
C ASP A 184 14.99 -10.51 26.50
N ASP A 185 14.02 -9.91 27.19
CA ASP A 185 13.43 -10.42 28.43
C ASP A 185 12.30 -11.45 28.17
N VAL A 186 11.87 -11.59 26.91
CA VAL A 186 10.88 -12.58 26.50
C VAL A 186 11.51 -13.98 26.52
N PRO A 187 10.88 -15.01 27.11
CA PRO A 187 11.41 -16.37 27.11
C PRO A 187 11.71 -16.90 25.70
N GLU A 188 12.78 -17.64 25.52
CA GLU A 188 13.26 -18.03 24.18
C GLU A 188 12.22 -18.84 23.39
N HIS A 189 11.48 -19.72 24.05
CA HIS A 189 10.40 -20.48 23.41
C HIS A 189 9.25 -19.58 22.90
N VAL A 190 9.02 -18.44 23.55
CA VAL A 190 8.02 -17.44 23.14
C VAL A 190 8.60 -16.59 21.99
N LYS A 191 9.88 -16.15 22.08
CA LYS A 191 10.55 -15.43 20.99
C LYS A 191 10.51 -16.21 19.68
N ALA A 192 10.84 -17.51 19.75
CA ALA A 192 10.82 -18.37 18.57
C ALA A 192 9.41 -18.45 17.97
N ALA A 193 8.38 -18.53 18.79
CA ALA A 193 6.99 -18.59 18.34
C ALA A 193 6.55 -17.25 17.68
N VAL A 194 6.90 -16.11 18.26
CA VAL A 194 6.61 -14.77 17.74
C VAL A 194 7.32 -14.58 16.41
N ARG A 195 8.64 -14.81 16.33
CA ARG A 195 9.44 -14.65 15.12
C ARG A 195 8.96 -15.53 13.96
N ASN A 196 8.57 -16.76 14.24
CA ASN A 196 8.12 -17.71 13.22
C ASN A 196 6.62 -17.67 12.98
N GLN A 197 5.86 -16.80 13.69
CA GLN A 197 4.39 -16.78 13.69
C GLN A 197 3.79 -18.18 13.98
N SER A 198 4.51 -18.95 14.80
CA SER A 198 4.18 -20.32 15.17
C SER A 198 3.58 -20.35 16.58
N TYR A 199 2.34 -19.90 16.67
CA TYR A 199 1.64 -19.76 17.94
C TYR A 199 1.43 -21.08 18.63
N SER A 200 1.70 -21.13 19.95
CA SER A 200 1.58 -22.30 20.81
C SER A 200 0.80 -21.97 22.08
N ILE A 201 0.35 -23.03 22.78
CA ILE A 201 -0.32 -22.87 24.09
C ILE A 201 0.62 -22.17 25.08
N ALA A 202 1.89 -22.53 25.13
CA ALA A 202 2.88 -21.91 26.02
C ALA A 202 3.01 -20.41 25.77
N GLN A 203 3.06 -19.98 24.51
CA GLN A 203 3.10 -18.58 24.15
C GLN A 203 1.79 -17.85 24.53
N LEU A 204 0.64 -18.44 24.21
CA LEU A 204 -0.66 -17.86 24.56
C LEU A 204 -0.80 -17.67 26.08
N VAL A 205 -0.43 -18.67 26.88
CA VAL A 205 -0.45 -18.60 28.34
C VAL A 205 0.51 -17.53 28.84
N TRP A 206 1.72 -17.45 28.28
CA TRP A 206 2.68 -16.41 28.64
C TRP A 206 2.13 -15.01 28.33
N LEU A 207 1.56 -14.79 27.13
CA LEU A 207 0.94 -13.51 26.76
C LEU A 207 -0.22 -13.14 27.70
N ALA A 208 -1.04 -14.12 28.08
CA ALA A 208 -2.17 -13.89 29.00
C ALA A 208 -1.75 -13.48 30.42
N HIS A 209 -0.57 -13.91 30.88
CA HIS A 209 -0.06 -13.58 32.21
C HIS A 209 0.90 -12.39 32.22
N SER A 210 1.63 -12.14 31.17
CA SER A 210 2.59 -11.02 31.08
C SER A 210 1.94 -9.65 30.97
N GLY A 211 0.71 -9.58 30.41
CA GLY A 211 0.06 -8.31 30.07
C GLY A 211 0.76 -7.52 28.96
N ALA A 212 1.69 -8.16 28.25
CA ALA A 212 2.51 -7.50 27.23
C ALA A 212 1.87 -7.51 25.84
N ALA A 213 0.88 -8.35 25.61
CA ALA A 213 0.24 -8.47 24.31
C ALA A 213 -0.52 -7.19 23.93
N TYR A 214 -0.39 -6.75 22.70
CA TYR A 214 -1.14 -5.60 22.19
C TYR A 214 -1.40 -5.70 20.68
N VAL A 215 -2.34 -4.88 20.19
CA VAL A 215 -2.57 -4.63 18.76
C VAL A 215 -2.22 -3.16 18.51
N PRO A 216 -1.32 -2.84 17.59
CA PRO A 216 -1.04 -1.46 17.20
C PRO A 216 -2.31 -0.76 16.69
N THR A 217 -2.51 0.48 17.07
CA THR A 217 -3.67 1.28 16.63
C THR A 217 -3.47 1.88 15.24
N SER A 218 -2.21 1.97 14.78
CA SER A 218 -1.82 2.48 13.46
C SER A 218 -0.41 2.01 13.10
N VAL A 219 0.03 2.31 11.88
CA VAL A 219 1.42 2.11 11.45
C VAL A 219 2.38 2.99 12.23
N ASP A 220 1.97 4.23 12.54
CA ASP A 220 2.78 5.19 13.32
C ASP A 220 2.92 4.75 14.78
N ASP A 221 1.86 4.18 15.37
CA ASP A 221 1.92 3.59 16.71
C ASP A 221 2.93 2.43 16.75
N LEU A 222 2.91 1.56 15.75
CA LEU A 222 3.88 0.48 15.62
C LEU A 222 5.31 1.03 15.44
N ALA A 223 5.51 2.00 14.55
CA ALA A 223 6.81 2.61 14.31
C ALA A 223 7.38 3.29 15.57
N SER A 224 6.52 4.00 16.31
CA SER A 224 6.88 4.64 17.57
C SER A 224 7.29 3.61 18.63
N HIS A 225 6.55 2.48 18.69
CA HIS A 225 6.89 1.38 19.60
C HIS A 225 8.24 0.75 19.25
N VAL A 226 8.51 0.49 17.97
CA VAL A 226 9.79 -0.05 17.51
C VAL A 226 10.93 0.90 17.87
N ALA A 227 10.77 2.19 17.58
CA ALA A 227 11.77 3.21 17.91
C ALA A 227 12.08 3.27 19.41
N ALA A 228 11.07 3.11 20.26
CA ALA A 228 11.24 3.08 21.72
C ALA A 228 11.90 1.77 22.22
N SER A 229 11.76 0.67 21.46
CA SER A 229 12.34 -0.63 21.80
C SER A 229 13.82 -0.75 21.41
N VAL A 230 14.25 0.02 20.41
CA VAL A 230 15.67 0.17 20.07
C VAL A 230 16.25 1.17 21.07
N GLU A 231 16.90 0.70 22.14
CA GLU A 231 17.65 1.61 23.01
C GLU A 231 18.57 2.48 22.13
N PRO A 232 18.56 3.82 22.32
CA PRO A 232 19.65 4.59 21.81
C PRO A 232 20.90 3.97 22.43
N LEU A 233 21.84 3.51 21.59
CA LEU A 233 23.16 3.15 22.06
C LEU A 233 23.59 4.34 22.92
N SER A 234 23.47 4.21 24.23
CA SER A 234 24.01 5.15 25.17
C SER A 234 25.51 5.07 24.91
N TYR A 235 26.00 5.99 24.12
CA TYR A 235 27.41 6.28 24.00
C TYR A 235 27.82 6.71 25.43
N THR A 236 28.08 5.71 26.27
CA THR A 236 28.75 5.97 27.52
C THR A 236 30.10 6.51 27.10
N ASP A 237 30.20 7.81 27.25
CA ASP A 237 31.41 8.60 27.20
C ASP A 237 32.38 8.01 28.25
N SER A 238 32.95 6.83 27.93
CA SER A 238 34.09 6.30 28.63
C SER A 238 35.27 7.10 28.13
N GLY A 239 35.51 8.23 28.84
CA GLY A 239 36.55 9.21 28.67
C GLY A 239 37.87 8.68 28.15
N ARG A 240 37.99 8.59 26.85
CA ARG A 240 39.21 8.71 26.09
C ARG A 240 38.88 9.57 24.86
N VAL A 241 38.99 10.85 25.05
CA VAL A 241 39.23 11.77 23.96
C VAL A 241 40.58 11.38 23.37
N ALA A 242 40.56 10.45 22.40
CA ALA A 242 41.59 10.39 21.42
C ALA A 242 41.38 11.67 20.59
N ASP A 243 42.31 12.57 20.71
CA ASP A 243 42.39 13.82 19.95
C ASP A 243 42.45 13.49 18.45
N ILE A 244 41.28 13.23 17.85
CA ILE A 244 41.15 13.14 16.41
C ILE A 244 40.73 14.53 15.97
N SER A 245 41.72 15.39 15.83
CA SER A 245 41.55 16.62 15.04
C SER A 245 40.95 16.21 13.68
N PRO A 246 39.78 16.74 13.30
CA PRO A 246 39.25 16.45 11.98
C PRO A 246 40.23 17.00 10.95
N ILE A 247 40.90 16.12 10.21
CA ILE A 247 41.61 16.50 9.00
C ILE A 247 40.51 16.96 8.03
N VAL A 248 40.11 18.23 8.15
CA VAL A 248 39.32 18.89 7.12
C VAL A 248 40.29 19.11 5.96
N THR A 249 40.39 18.15 5.08
CA THR A 249 40.97 18.36 3.77
C THR A 249 39.94 19.21 3.03
N PRO A 250 40.22 20.48 2.72
CA PRO A 250 39.29 21.28 1.95
C PRO A 250 39.13 20.63 0.59
N LEU A 251 37.89 20.29 0.22
CA LEU A 251 37.58 19.90 -1.14
C LEU A 251 38.10 20.99 -2.08
N PRO A 252 38.87 20.62 -3.12
CA PRO A 252 39.27 21.61 -4.11
C PRO A 252 38.03 22.23 -4.74
N ALA A 253 38.05 23.60 -4.82
CA ALA A 253 36.99 24.33 -5.45
C ALA A 253 36.76 23.79 -6.86
N PRO A 254 35.49 23.60 -7.30
CA PRO A 254 35.20 23.09 -8.62
C PRO A 254 35.78 24.02 -9.66
N THR A 255 36.58 23.48 -10.56
CA THR A 255 37.19 24.21 -11.69
C THR A 255 36.06 24.73 -12.59
N PRO A 256 36.15 25.97 -13.13
CA PRO A 256 35.08 26.56 -13.97
C PRO A 256 34.67 25.79 -15.22
N ALA A 257 35.36 24.71 -15.58
CA ALA A 257 35.13 23.90 -16.77
C ALA A 257 34.06 22.79 -16.60
N GLN A 258 33.44 22.65 -15.42
CA GLN A 258 32.38 21.64 -15.19
C GLN A 258 30.95 22.24 -15.21
N ILE A 259 30.78 23.45 -15.73
CA ILE A 259 29.46 23.96 -16.05
C ILE A 259 29.04 23.33 -17.38
N TYR A 260 28.13 22.35 -17.31
CA TYR A 260 27.57 21.66 -18.48
C TYR A 260 26.95 22.67 -19.45
N PRO A 261 27.35 22.70 -20.77
CA PRO A 261 26.85 23.67 -21.73
C PRO A 261 25.57 23.19 -22.44
N HIS A 262 24.63 22.54 -21.80
CA HIS A 262 23.37 22.11 -22.41
C HIS A 262 22.16 22.34 -21.53
N SER A 263 21.94 23.59 -21.14
CA SER A 263 20.62 24.06 -20.74
C SER A 263 20.23 25.19 -21.70
N THR A 264 19.89 24.84 -22.93
CA THR A 264 19.12 25.71 -23.81
C THR A 264 17.69 25.74 -23.31
N THR A 265 17.43 26.55 -22.29
CA THR A 265 16.09 27.07 -22.05
C THR A 265 15.70 27.90 -23.26
N PRO A 266 14.57 27.58 -23.95
CA PRO A 266 14.10 28.46 -25.01
C PRO A 266 13.80 29.83 -24.40
N ASN A 267 14.49 30.84 -24.94
CA ASN A 267 14.29 32.23 -24.59
C ASN A 267 12.87 32.63 -24.98
N LEU A 268 11.94 32.57 -24.03
CA LEU A 268 10.59 33.06 -24.22
C LEU A 268 10.68 34.60 -24.27
N ASP A 269 10.65 35.11 -25.47
CA ASP A 269 10.56 36.56 -25.75
C ASP A 269 9.32 37.13 -25.06
N LYS A 270 9.56 37.83 -23.94
CA LYS A 270 8.51 38.43 -23.09
C LYS A 270 7.90 39.69 -23.72
N SER A 271 8.25 40.06 -24.95
CA SER A 271 7.78 41.26 -25.63
C SER A 271 6.52 41.11 -26.47
N LYS A 272 6.00 39.89 -26.65
CA LYS A 272 4.74 39.68 -27.38
C LYS A 272 3.55 39.60 -26.44
N PRO A 273 2.54 40.48 -26.60
CA PRO A 273 1.32 40.40 -25.79
C PRO A 273 0.58 39.09 -26.09
N ARG A 274 0.23 38.38 -25.04
CA ARG A 274 -0.52 37.13 -25.09
C ARG A 274 -1.88 37.36 -25.75
N PRO A 275 -2.28 36.60 -26.78
CA PRO A 275 -3.62 36.73 -27.35
C PRO A 275 -4.68 36.49 -26.30
N ALA A 276 -5.71 37.33 -26.31
CA ALA A 276 -6.83 37.24 -25.38
C ALA A 276 -7.59 35.91 -25.58
N PRO A 277 -8.07 35.26 -24.49
CA PRO A 277 -8.84 34.03 -24.62
C PRO A 277 -10.15 34.29 -25.40
N PRO A 278 -10.61 33.34 -26.22
CA PRO A 278 -11.84 33.48 -26.98
C PRO A 278 -13.03 33.63 -26.00
N LYS A 279 -13.92 34.57 -26.29
CA LYS A 279 -15.15 34.78 -25.53
C LYS A 279 -16.01 33.52 -25.63
N PRO A 280 -16.62 33.06 -24.51
CA PRO A 280 -17.51 31.92 -24.55
C PRO A 280 -18.73 32.27 -25.44
N THR A 281 -18.93 31.49 -26.48
CA THR A 281 -20.17 31.55 -27.31
C THR A 281 -21.28 30.97 -26.47
N ALA A 282 -22.34 31.76 -26.27
CA ALA A 282 -23.55 31.32 -25.58
C ALA A 282 -24.19 30.18 -26.38
N VAL A 283 -24.20 28.96 -25.79
CA VAL A 283 -24.99 27.87 -26.33
C VAL A 283 -26.43 28.12 -25.99
N VAL A 284 -27.23 28.48 -26.98
CA VAL A 284 -28.67 28.53 -26.87
C VAL A 284 -29.15 27.09 -26.75
N SER A 285 -29.65 26.72 -25.56
CA SER A 285 -30.25 25.41 -25.29
C SER A 285 -31.71 25.46 -25.68
N ASP A 286 -32.08 25.00 -26.87
CA ASP A 286 -33.45 24.64 -27.23
C ASP A 286 -33.78 23.33 -26.48
N ARG A 287 -34.48 23.48 -25.35
CA ARG A 287 -35.15 22.36 -24.68
C ARG A 287 -36.50 22.16 -25.33
N GLU A 288 -36.62 21.26 -26.27
CA GLU A 288 -37.90 20.66 -26.65
C GLU A 288 -38.34 19.70 -25.52
N ALA A 289 -39.50 20.01 -24.97
CA ALA A 289 -40.20 19.20 -23.99
C ALA A 289 -40.79 17.97 -24.68
N VAL A 290 -40.24 16.79 -24.41
CA VAL A 290 -40.84 15.51 -24.78
C VAL A 290 -41.85 15.14 -23.70
N THR A 291 -43.14 15.28 -24.03
CA THR A 291 -44.25 14.73 -23.26
C THR A 291 -44.34 13.23 -23.53
N VAL A 292 -44.16 12.42 -22.52
CA VAL A 292 -44.39 10.95 -22.59
C VAL A 292 -45.77 10.65 -22.03
N PHE A 293 -46.60 10.02 -22.86
CA PHE A 293 -47.84 9.35 -22.45
C PHE A 293 -47.56 7.95 -21.91
#